data_e507e9208868f2e3ff568db8d347e3f2
#
_entry.id   e507e9208868f2e3ff568db8d347e3f2
#
_cell.length_a   1.000
_cell.length_b   1.000
_cell.length_c   1.000
_cell.angle_alpha   90.00
_cell.angle_beta   90.00
_cell.angle_gamma   90.00
#
_symmetry.space_group_name_H-M   'P 1'
#
loop_
_entity.id
_entity.type
_entity.pdbx_description
1 polymer ?
#
loop_
_entity_poly.entity_id
_entity_poly.type
_entity_poly.pdbx_seq_one_letter_code
_entity_poly.pdbx_strand_id
1 'polypeptide(L)'
;MLTRLFIGKDINQAKNTFVWTALSGIVYSLQSLIFLIILTNIMGKSAAGLYSLGIMIANQMLTVGKYSVRNYQVFFFFEKYTFDQYYTFRICTCAAAMLITIGWVIFGGYRGDEAVVIISLTVYKMAECMSDLFEGLYQQRFRFDISGRSQFTKDLIMIICYGGMLIITKDVVLSSVVLAVVSFVLIFVIDFPIAGKFAAIKWNFRWKVTKELFFACTALFVSSFLFIYIHNAPKYALTRISGNDTSILAEFNALFMPVFVVDLFAGFTMRMWLTRMAVYHNDGDCGSFKKTINKQLGVITGLTVLSMAGMFFLGGPVLTAIYGIDLYGHEWTNLLLMLSGGLVAVYTLYENVIIIYRKQNISIVINVVTAVVAAVIVTPLASWKGIYGATVGYVIANAVRAGGYYIVAKIFMIKGRKKV
;
A
#
# COMPACT_ATOMS: atom_id res chain seq x y z
N MET A 1 -25.98 -19.25 7.74
CA MET A 1 -26.60 -18.42 6.70
C MET A 1 -25.58 -17.50 6.03
N LEU A 2 -24.80 -16.72 6.77
CA LEU A 2 -23.75 -15.81 6.26
C LEU A 2 -22.75 -16.50 5.32
N THR A 3 -22.18 -17.63 5.68
CA THR A 3 -21.20 -18.35 4.85
C THR A 3 -21.71 -18.77 3.47
N ARG A 4 -23.03 -19.01 3.32
CA ARG A 4 -23.62 -19.33 2.01
C ARG A 4 -23.68 -18.14 1.06
N LEU A 5 -23.76 -16.91 1.58
CA LEU A 5 -23.72 -15.67 0.79
C LEU A 5 -22.34 -15.44 0.16
N PHE A 6 -21.28 -15.78 0.90
CA PHE A 6 -19.91 -15.55 0.43
C PHE A 6 -19.39 -16.70 -0.43
N ILE A 7 -19.71 -17.97 -0.10
CA ILE A 7 -19.19 -19.13 -0.84
C ILE A 7 -19.88 -19.31 -2.18
N GLY A 8 -21.16 -18.91 -2.33
CA GLY A 8 -21.89 -18.92 -3.60
C GLY A 8 -21.95 -20.31 -4.30
N LYS A 9 -22.83 -20.47 -5.29
CA LYS A 9 -22.77 -21.60 -6.21
C LYS A 9 -21.78 -21.28 -7.35
N ASP A 10 -21.02 -22.27 -7.81
CA ASP A 10 -19.92 -22.12 -8.79
C ASP A 10 -20.33 -21.70 -10.22
N ILE A 11 -21.55 -21.23 -10.41
CA ILE A 11 -22.06 -20.77 -11.69
C ILE A 11 -21.33 -19.47 -12.07
N ASN A 12 -20.52 -19.49 -13.13
CA ASN A 12 -19.72 -18.35 -13.63
C ASN A 12 -18.61 -17.82 -12.67
N GLN A 13 -17.84 -18.72 -12.06
CA GLN A 13 -16.76 -18.35 -11.13
C GLN A 13 -15.77 -17.30 -11.70
N ALA A 14 -15.38 -17.40 -12.97
CA ALA A 14 -14.46 -16.46 -13.60
C ALA A 14 -15.03 -15.03 -13.65
N LYS A 15 -16.30 -14.88 -14.04
CA LYS A 15 -16.98 -13.57 -14.06
C LYS A 15 -17.11 -12.99 -12.63
N ASN A 16 -17.51 -13.83 -11.68
CA ASN A 16 -17.64 -13.43 -10.28
C ASN A 16 -16.31 -13.00 -9.69
N THR A 17 -15.23 -13.74 -9.96
CA THR A 17 -13.87 -13.38 -9.56
C THR A 17 -13.48 -12.00 -10.08
N PHE A 18 -13.67 -11.76 -11.39
CA PHE A 18 -13.32 -10.46 -11.97
C PHE A 18 -14.11 -9.30 -11.35
N VAL A 19 -15.43 -9.44 -11.27
CA VAL A 19 -16.32 -8.38 -10.75
C VAL A 19 -15.99 -8.06 -9.29
N TRP A 20 -15.92 -9.07 -8.42
CA TRP A 20 -15.71 -8.85 -7.00
C TRP A 20 -14.29 -8.38 -6.66
N THR A 21 -13.27 -8.86 -7.39
CA THR A 21 -11.90 -8.35 -7.22
C THR A 21 -11.77 -6.90 -7.68
N ALA A 22 -12.44 -6.51 -8.78
CA ALA A 22 -12.43 -5.14 -9.24
C ALA A 22 -13.17 -4.21 -8.26
N LEU A 23 -14.39 -4.60 -7.83
CA LEU A 23 -15.17 -3.81 -6.87
C LEU A 23 -14.46 -3.64 -5.53
N SER A 24 -13.90 -4.71 -4.97
CA SER A 24 -13.15 -4.63 -3.71
C SER A 24 -11.92 -3.74 -3.85
N GLY A 25 -11.17 -3.85 -4.95
CA GLY A 25 -10.01 -3.01 -5.21
C GLY A 25 -10.36 -1.51 -5.30
N ILE A 26 -11.49 -1.17 -5.96
CA ILE A 26 -11.97 0.21 -6.05
C ILE A 26 -12.37 0.73 -4.66
N VAL A 27 -13.20 -0.02 -3.91
CA VAL A 27 -13.67 0.42 -2.59
C VAL A 27 -12.50 0.56 -1.61
N TYR A 28 -11.57 -0.39 -1.58
CA TYR A 28 -10.36 -0.32 -0.76
C TYR A 28 -9.52 0.92 -1.08
N SER A 29 -9.36 1.23 -2.37
CA SER A 29 -8.59 2.40 -2.80
C SER A 29 -9.27 3.72 -2.44
N LEU A 30 -10.60 3.77 -2.53
CA LEU A 30 -11.38 4.96 -2.20
C LEU A 30 -11.55 5.16 -0.69
N GLN A 31 -11.41 4.13 0.13
CA GLN A 31 -11.65 4.18 1.57
C GLN A 31 -10.83 5.28 2.27
N SER A 32 -9.53 5.31 2.03
CA SER A 32 -8.63 6.31 2.64
C SER A 32 -8.96 7.73 2.16
N LEU A 33 -9.35 7.88 0.89
CA LEU A 33 -9.77 9.15 0.31
C LEU A 33 -11.07 9.63 0.96
N ILE A 34 -12.07 8.75 1.08
CA ILE A 34 -13.36 9.06 1.72
C ILE A 34 -13.14 9.49 3.17
N PHE A 35 -12.32 8.77 3.92
CA PHE A 35 -12.01 9.12 5.31
C PHE A 35 -11.37 10.50 5.42
N LEU A 36 -10.41 10.82 4.56
CA LEU A 36 -9.74 12.11 4.56
C LEU A 36 -10.71 13.24 4.19
N ILE A 37 -11.58 13.04 3.18
CA ILE A 37 -12.60 14.02 2.78
C ILE A 37 -13.58 14.31 3.93
N ILE A 38 -14.08 13.27 4.57
CA ILE A 38 -15.01 13.44 5.72
C ILE A 38 -14.32 14.22 6.83
N LEU A 39 -13.09 13.84 7.19
CA LEU A 39 -12.33 14.49 8.25
C LEU A 39 -12.06 15.96 7.96
N THR A 40 -11.57 16.28 6.77
CA THR A 40 -11.23 17.67 6.42
C THR A 40 -12.44 18.57 6.35
N ASN A 41 -13.57 18.10 5.79
CA ASN A 41 -14.79 18.90 5.63
C ASN A 41 -15.58 19.05 6.92
N ILE A 42 -15.55 18.06 7.84
CA ILE A 42 -16.38 18.10 9.07
C ILE A 42 -15.58 18.63 10.24
N MET A 43 -14.31 18.26 10.36
CA MET A 43 -13.50 18.50 11.56
C MET A 43 -12.28 19.40 11.29
N GLY A 44 -11.97 19.69 10.04
CA GLY A 44 -10.86 20.56 9.65
C GLY A 44 -9.49 19.90 9.62
N LYS A 45 -8.46 20.73 9.37
CA LYS A 45 -7.08 20.27 9.13
C LYS A 45 -6.44 19.52 10.30
N SER A 46 -6.65 19.98 11.53
CA SER A 46 -6.03 19.40 12.73
C SER A 46 -6.47 17.95 12.95
N ALA A 47 -7.77 17.67 12.90
CA ALA A 47 -8.30 16.32 13.03
C ALA A 47 -7.88 15.39 11.90
N ALA A 48 -7.89 15.88 10.66
CA ALA A 48 -7.40 15.15 9.50
C ALA A 48 -5.89 14.88 9.57
N GLY A 49 -5.13 15.81 10.15
CA GLY A 49 -3.70 15.65 10.42
C GLY A 49 -3.42 14.56 11.45
N LEU A 50 -4.19 14.54 12.55
CA LEU A 50 -4.08 13.50 13.57
C LEU A 50 -4.37 12.09 13.00
N TYR A 51 -5.42 11.95 12.21
CA TYR A 51 -5.68 10.71 11.46
C TYR A 51 -4.53 10.36 10.51
N SER A 52 -4.00 11.35 9.78
CA SER A 52 -2.92 11.18 8.83
C SER A 52 -1.63 10.69 9.49
N LEU A 53 -1.32 11.19 10.67
CA LEU A 53 -0.20 10.72 11.50
C LEU A 53 -0.41 9.24 11.90
N GLY A 54 -1.58 8.93 12.45
CA GLY A 54 -1.89 7.57 12.90
C GLY A 54 -1.87 6.56 11.76
N ILE A 55 -2.52 6.86 10.62
CA ILE A 55 -2.57 5.93 9.47
C ILE A 55 -1.21 5.76 8.79
N MET A 56 -0.35 6.78 8.80
CA MET A 56 1.02 6.68 8.30
C MET A 56 1.83 5.65 9.09
N ILE A 57 1.81 5.73 10.41
CA ILE A 57 2.49 4.78 11.30
C ILE A 57 1.85 3.38 11.18
N ALA A 58 0.52 3.31 11.18
CA ALA A 58 -0.21 2.07 11.06
C ALA A 58 0.07 1.33 9.74
N ASN A 59 0.20 2.04 8.61
CA ASN A 59 0.58 1.43 7.33
C ASN A 59 2.03 0.92 7.33
N GLN A 60 2.94 1.57 8.04
CA GLN A 60 4.30 1.06 8.21
C GLN A 60 4.28 -0.23 9.03
N MET A 61 3.50 -0.28 10.12
CA MET A 61 3.34 -1.46 10.96
C MET A 61 2.57 -2.59 10.28
N LEU A 62 1.66 -2.28 9.35
CA LEU A 62 1.00 -3.26 8.49
C LEU A 62 2.01 -4.12 7.72
N THR A 63 3.11 -3.53 7.24
CA THR A 63 4.14 -4.29 6.54
C THR A 63 4.87 -5.26 7.48
N VAL A 64 5.08 -4.87 8.74
CA VAL A 64 5.65 -5.74 9.78
C VAL A 64 4.68 -6.89 10.08
N GLY A 65 3.41 -6.59 10.28
CA GLY A 65 2.37 -7.59 10.51
C GLY A 65 2.20 -8.56 9.34
N LYS A 66 2.13 -8.06 8.10
CA LYS A 66 2.04 -8.91 6.89
C LYS A 66 3.27 -9.77 6.66
N TYR A 67 4.45 -9.28 6.97
CA TYR A 67 5.76 -9.93 6.79
C TYR A 67 5.89 -10.66 5.44
N SER A 68 5.14 -10.22 4.43
CA SER A 68 5.03 -10.82 3.09
C SER A 68 4.66 -12.32 3.06
N VAL A 69 4.08 -12.84 4.13
CA VAL A 69 3.73 -14.27 4.29
C VAL A 69 2.75 -14.73 3.22
N ARG A 70 1.76 -13.92 2.86
CA ARG A 70 0.79 -14.25 1.81
C ARG A 70 1.48 -14.56 0.49
N ASN A 71 2.48 -13.76 0.09
CA ASN A 71 3.22 -13.99 -1.14
C ASN A 71 3.90 -15.36 -1.11
N TYR A 72 4.53 -15.71 0.02
CA TYR A 72 5.15 -17.02 0.21
C TYR A 72 4.11 -18.15 0.19
N GLN A 73 3.01 -18.00 0.91
CA GLN A 73 1.90 -18.95 0.98
C GLN A 73 1.32 -19.27 -0.42
N VAL A 74 1.13 -18.26 -1.26
CA VAL A 74 0.52 -18.41 -2.58
C VAL A 74 1.49 -19.01 -3.61
N PHE A 75 2.78 -18.68 -3.54
CA PHE A 75 3.79 -19.21 -4.48
C PHE A 75 4.07 -20.70 -4.30
N PHE A 76 3.96 -21.23 -3.08
CA PHE A 76 4.17 -22.64 -2.80
C PHE A 76 2.83 -23.40 -2.82
N PHE A 77 2.34 -23.71 -4.03
CA PHE A 77 1.15 -24.55 -4.25
C PHE A 77 1.24 -25.95 -3.60
N PHE A 78 2.44 -26.47 -3.44
CA PHE A 78 2.67 -27.68 -2.67
C PHE A 78 2.78 -27.28 -1.20
N GLU A 79 1.81 -27.69 -0.41
CA GLU A 79 1.65 -27.36 1.02
C GLU A 79 2.88 -27.76 1.85
N LYS A 80 3.96 -26.95 1.77
CA LYS A 80 5.14 -27.15 2.63
C LYS A 80 4.79 -26.92 4.10
N TYR A 81 3.85 -26.02 4.35
CA TYR A 81 3.36 -25.67 5.66
C TYR A 81 1.84 -25.69 5.68
N THR A 82 1.27 -26.07 6.83
CA THR A 82 -0.17 -26.09 7.05
C THR A 82 -0.69 -24.67 7.37
N PHE A 83 -1.98 -24.42 7.11
CA PHE A 83 -2.57 -23.10 7.31
C PHE A 83 -2.46 -22.62 8.77
N ASP A 84 -2.59 -23.52 9.75
CA ASP A 84 -2.44 -23.23 11.18
C ASP A 84 -1.03 -22.73 11.55
N GLN A 85 0.01 -23.16 10.83
CA GLN A 85 1.39 -22.67 10.99
C GLN A 85 1.53 -21.24 10.45
N TYR A 86 0.96 -20.93 9.28
CA TYR A 86 0.90 -19.57 8.75
C TYR A 86 0.09 -18.65 9.67
N TYR A 87 -1.03 -19.14 10.19
CA TYR A 87 -1.88 -18.42 11.13
C TYR A 87 -1.14 -18.07 12.42
N THR A 88 -0.43 -19.04 13.00
CA THR A 88 0.38 -18.81 14.20
C THR A 88 1.50 -17.80 13.96
N PHE A 89 2.21 -17.93 12.84
CA PHE A 89 3.26 -16.98 12.46
C PHE A 89 2.69 -15.56 12.29
N ARG A 90 1.51 -15.43 11.66
CA ARG A 90 0.81 -14.15 11.48
C ARG A 90 0.45 -13.49 12.81
N ILE A 91 -0.02 -14.25 13.78
CA ILE A 91 -0.29 -13.72 15.13
C ILE A 91 1.00 -13.19 15.76
N CYS A 92 2.10 -13.94 15.66
CA CYS A 92 3.39 -13.48 16.19
C CYS A 92 3.88 -12.19 15.54
N THR A 93 3.74 -12.05 14.21
CA THR A 93 4.14 -10.82 13.50
C THR A 93 3.22 -9.65 13.79
N CYS A 94 1.91 -9.86 13.96
CA CYS A 94 0.97 -8.84 14.40
C CYS A 94 1.27 -8.38 15.83
N ALA A 95 1.57 -9.31 16.75
CA ALA A 95 1.99 -8.97 18.11
C ALA A 95 3.30 -8.17 18.13
N ALA A 96 4.29 -8.56 17.32
CA ALA A 96 5.52 -7.79 17.15
C ALA A 96 5.26 -6.39 16.62
N ALA A 97 4.40 -6.23 15.61
CA ALA A 97 4.01 -4.93 15.08
C ALA A 97 3.35 -4.04 16.14
N MET A 98 2.48 -4.61 16.99
CA MET A 98 1.86 -3.87 18.10
C MET A 98 2.88 -3.45 19.14
N LEU A 99 3.83 -4.32 19.54
CA LEU A 99 4.90 -3.98 20.48
C LEU A 99 5.80 -2.86 19.93
N ILE A 100 6.15 -2.93 18.64
CA ILE A 100 6.91 -1.87 17.96
C ILE A 100 6.12 -0.56 17.95
N THR A 101 4.81 -0.61 17.71
CA THR A 101 3.94 0.59 17.76
C THR A 101 3.91 1.21 19.14
N ILE A 102 3.76 0.40 20.20
CA ILE A 102 3.78 0.89 21.59
C ILE A 102 5.15 1.53 21.90
N GLY A 103 6.24 0.87 21.51
CA GLY A 103 7.58 1.47 21.60
C GLY A 103 7.69 2.78 20.84
N TRP A 104 7.17 2.86 19.61
CA TRP A 104 7.17 4.08 18.81
C TRP A 104 6.41 5.22 19.48
N VAL A 105 5.25 4.94 20.07
CA VAL A 105 4.45 5.93 20.80
C VAL A 105 5.20 6.44 22.03
N ILE A 106 5.81 5.54 22.82
CA ILE A 106 6.54 5.91 24.05
C ILE A 106 7.79 6.73 23.71
N PHE A 107 8.66 6.21 22.84
CA PHE A 107 9.92 6.88 22.49
C PHE A 107 9.74 8.09 21.59
N GLY A 108 8.66 8.14 20.79
CA GLY A 108 8.29 9.29 19.97
C GLY A 108 7.66 10.43 20.78
N GLY A 109 7.35 10.20 22.06
CA GLY A 109 6.75 11.21 22.95
C GLY A 109 5.29 11.51 22.66
N TYR A 110 4.59 10.68 21.87
CA TYR A 110 3.15 10.85 21.59
C TYR A 110 2.31 10.58 22.84
N ARG A 111 1.37 11.48 23.14
CA ARG A 111 0.53 11.41 24.36
C ARG A 111 -0.92 11.74 24.04
N GLY A 112 -1.82 11.39 24.96
CA GLY A 112 -3.25 11.72 24.83
C GLY A 112 -3.85 11.17 23.55
N ASP A 113 -4.51 12.02 22.79
CA ASP A 113 -5.25 11.68 21.58
C ASP A 113 -4.38 11.09 20.48
N GLU A 114 -3.15 11.59 20.33
CA GLU A 114 -2.20 11.08 19.35
C GLU A 114 -1.87 9.60 19.61
N ALA A 115 -1.56 9.26 20.86
CA ALA A 115 -1.25 7.89 21.24
C ALA A 115 -2.43 6.94 20.98
N VAL A 116 -3.64 7.37 21.38
CA VAL A 116 -4.85 6.56 21.19
C VAL A 116 -5.15 6.36 19.72
N VAL A 117 -5.07 7.40 18.89
CA VAL A 117 -5.33 7.30 17.44
C VAL A 117 -4.28 6.41 16.75
N ILE A 118 -2.99 6.57 17.07
CA ILE A 118 -1.91 5.73 16.49
C ILE A 118 -2.16 4.26 16.83
N ILE A 119 -2.42 3.95 18.10
CA ILE A 119 -2.65 2.57 18.56
C ILE A 119 -3.91 2.00 17.91
N SER A 120 -5.03 2.74 17.94
CA SER A 120 -6.31 2.29 17.38
C SER A 120 -6.22 2.01 15.87
N LEU A 121 -5.59 2.91 15.10
CA LEU A 121 -5.40 2.72 13.67
C LEU A 121 -4.41 1.58 13.38
N THR A 122 -3.42 1.34 14.24
CA THR A 122 -2.56 0.15 14.11
C THR A 122 -3.34 -1.12 14.39
N VAL A 123 -4.20 -1.16 15.41
CA VAL A 123 -5.11 -2.28 15.68
C VAL A 123 -6.00 -2.56 14.46
N TYR A 124 -6.62 -1.52 13.88
CA TYR A 124 -7.36 -1.64 12.62
C TYR A 124 -6.53 -2.28 11.51
N LYS A 125 -5.26 -1.86 11.34
CA LYS A 125 -4.36 -2.44 10.34
C LYS A 125 -3.90 -3.86 10.68
N MET A 126 -3.86 -4.26 11.95
CA MET A 126 -3.63 -5.66 12.33
C MET A 126 -4.84 -6.54 11.97
N ALA A 127 -6.05 -6.02 12.05
CA ALA A 127 -7.23 -6.70 11.53
C ALA A 127 -7.13 -6.92 10.00
N GLU A 128 -6.74 -5.90 9.24
CA GLU A 128 -6.46 -6.03 7.79
C GLU A 128 -5.36 -7.09 7.53
N CYS A 129 -4.34 -7.11 8.36
CA CYS A 129 -3.25 -8.08 8.28
C CYS A 129 -3.75 -9.53 8.46
N MET A 130 -4.67 -9.78 9.39
CA MET A 130 -5.29 -11.09 9.57
C MET A 130 -6.16 -11.48 8.37
N SER A 131 -6.97 -10.55 7.85
CA SER A 131 -7.77 -10.77 6.64
C SER A 131 -6.92 -11.14 5.43
N ASP A 132 -5.77 -10.48 5.24
CA ASP A 132 -4.80 -10.78 4.18
C ASP A 132 -4.33 -12.25 4.18
N LEU A 133 -4.18 -12.87 5.36
CA LEU A 133 -3.84 -14.29 5.46
C LEU A 133 -4.97 -15.21 4.97
N PHE A 134 -6.21 -14.90 5.34
CA PHE A 134 -7.39 -15.65 4.88
C PHE A 134 -7.59 -15.49 3.37
N GLU A 135 -7.37 -14.31 2.83
CA GLU A 135 -7.39 -14.08 1.38
C GLU A 135 -6.33 -14.93 0.66
N GLY A 136 -5.14 -15.10 1.25
CA GLY A 136 -4.12 -16.01 0.76
C GLY A 136 -4.62 -17.47 0.69
N LEU A 137 -5.38 -17.92 1.69
CA LEU A 137 -6.01 -19.25 1.71
C LEU A 137 -7.02 -19.40 0.56
N TYR A 138 -7.89 -18.40 0.35
CA TYR A 138 -8.85 -18.44 -0.75
C TYR A 138 -8.15 -18.41 -2.11
N GLN A 139 -7.06 -17.65 -2.23
CA GLN A 139 -6.23 -17.59 -3.44
C GLN A 139 -5.57 -18.94 -3.75
N GLN A 140 -5.05 -19.66 -2.75
CA GLN A 140 -4.54 -21.03 -2.91
C GLN A 140 -5.63 -22.01 -3.43
N ARG A 141 -6.88 -21.76 -3.11
CA ARG A 141 -8.04 -22.57 -3.56
C ARG A 141 -8.70 -22.03 -4.83
N PHE A 142 -8.06 -21.07 -5.54
CA PHE A 142 -8.62 -20.41 -6.73
C PHE A 142 -9.97 -19.72 -6.52
N ARG A 143 -10.30 -19.36 -5.26
CA ARG A 143 -11.56 -18.73 -4.88
C ARG A 143 -11.38 -17.24 -4.60
N PHE A 144 -10.86 -16.50 -5.60
CA PHE A 144 -10.71 -15.05 -5.53
C PHE A 144 -12.05 -14.31 -5.39
N ASP A 145 -13.15 -14.93 -5.83
CA ASP A 145 -14.49 -14.40 -5.66
C ASP A 145 -14.86 -14.25 -4.18
N ILE A 146 -14.44 -15.20 -3.33
CA ILE A 146 -14.66 -15.13 -1.87
C ILE A 146 -13.82 -14.00 -1.26
N SER A 147 -12.55 -13.91 -1.63
CA SER A 147 -11.67 -12.83 -1.17
C SER A 147 -12.27 -11.46 -1.51
N GLY A 148 -12.66 -11.25 -2.78
CA GLY A 148 -13.25 -9.98 -3.22
C GLY A 148 -14.55 -9.64 -2.51
N ARG A 149 -15.47 -10.60 -2.32
CA ARG A 149 -16.74 -10.38 -1.59
C ARG A 149 -16.49 -10.04 -0.13
N SER A 150 -15.61 -10.79 0.55
CA SER A 150 -15.26 -10.53 1.95
C SER A 150 -14.67 -9.13 2.12
N GLN A 151 -13.65 -8.78 1.31
CA GLN A 151 -13.00 -7.49 1.37
C GLN A 151 -13.99 -6.34 1.08
N PHE A 152 -14.73 -6.42 -0.04
CA PHE A 152 -15.73 -5.41 -0.39
C PHE A 152 -16.73 -5.15 0.74
N THR A 153 -17.28 -6.22 1.34
CA THR A 153 -18.27 -6.10 2.42
C THR A 153 -17.66 -5.46 3.67
N LYS A 154 -16.45 -5.88 4.05
CA LYS A 154 -15.75 -5.30 5.22
C LYS A 154 -15.43 -3.83 5.01
N ASP A 155 -14.85 -3.48 3.86
CA ASP A 155 -14.47 -2.11 3.55
C ASP A 155 -15.70 -1.18 3.52
N LEU A 156 -16.81 -1.65 2.95
CA LEU A 156 -18.07 -0.88 2.93
C LEU A 156 -18.62 -0.65 4.35
N ILE A 157 -18.65 -1.69 5.18
CA ILE A 157 -19.10 -1.58 6.57
C ILE A 157 -18.17 -0.62 7.34
N MET A 158 -16.85 -0.71 7.16
CA MET A 158 -15.89 0.17 7.80
C MET A 158 -16.06 1.63 7.36
N ILE A 159 -16.33 1.88 6.07
CA ILE A 159 -16.63 3.24 5.56
C ILE A 159 -17.89 3.79 6.25
N ILE A 160 -18.95 3.01 6.32
CA ILE A 160 -20.22 3.43 6.93
C ILE A 160 -20.04 3.67 8.43
N CYS A 161 -19.39 2.74 9.16
CA CYS A 161 -19.23 2.85 10.60
C CYS A 161 -18.28 4.01 10.97
N TYR A 162 -17.11 4.10 10.35
CA TYR A 162 -16.16 5.16 10.66
C TYR A 162 -16.66 6.53 10.20
N GLY A 163 -17.14 6.62 8.97
CA GLY A 163 -17.73 7.87 8.45
C GLY A 163 -18.95 8.32 9.24
N GLY A 164 -19.85 7.39 9.59
CA GLY A 164 -21.02 7.67 10.42
C GLY A 164 -20.64 8.15 11.82
N MET A 165 -19.66 7.51 12.47
CA MET A 165 -19.15 7.95 13.77
C MET A 165 -18.55 9.35 13.70
N LEU A 166 -17.72 9.63 12.67
CA LEU A 166 -17.16 10.97 12.49
C LEU A 166 -18.21 12.06 12.32
N ILE A 167 -19.28 11.78 11.58
CA ILE A 167 -20.38 12.73 11.35
C ILE A 167 -21.17 12.98 12.64
N ILE A 168 -21.45 11.92 13.42
CA ILE A 168 -22.28 11.98 14.61
C ILE A 168 -21.51 12.56 15.80
N THR A 169 -20.31 12.04 16.07
CA THR A 169 -19.56 12.38 17.29
C THR A 169 -18.65 13.58 17.13
N LYS A 170 -18.19 13.84 15.89
CA LYS A 170 -17.14 14.83 15.60
C LYS A 170 -15.88 14.60 16.46
N ASP A 171 -15.56 13.34 16.73
CA ASP A 171 -14.42 12.91 17.53
C ASP A 171 -13.60 11.86 16.78
N VAL A 172 -12.35 12.21 16.40
CA VAL A 172 -11.43 11.33 15.69
C VAL A 172 -10.97 10.18 16.57
N VAL A 173 -10.76 10.43 17.85
CA VAL A 173 -10.27 9.43 18.81
C VAL A 173 -11.29 8.31 18.96
N LEU A 174 -12.53 8.68 19.31
CA LEU A 174 -13.62 7.73 19.47
C LEU A 174 -13.89 6.97 18.16
N SER A 175 -13.93 7.68 17.03
CA SER A 175 -14.15 7.06 15.73
C SER A 175 -13.05 6.05 15.36
N SER A 176 -11.79 6.35 15.68
CA SER A 176 -10.66 5.45 15.42
C SER A 176 -10.72 4.20 16.31
N VAL A 177 -11.16 4.33 17.57
CA VAL A 177 -11.39 3.19 18.45
C VAL A 177 -12.53 2.31 17.92
N VAL A 178 -13.63 2.92 17.49
CA VAL A 178 -14.77 2.18 16.89
C VAL A 178 -14.33 1.45 15.61
N LEU A 179 -13.53 2.10 14.74
CA LEU A 179 -12.99 1.45 13.55
C LEU A 179 -12.15 0.21 13.90
N ALA A 180 -11.29 0.31 14.91
CA ALA A 180 -10.49 -0.80 15.40
C ALA A 180 -11.36 -1.96 15.90
N VAL A 181 -12.36 -1.69 16.72
CA VAL A 181 -13.28 -2.70 17.26
C VAL A 181 -14.09 -3.36 16.14
N VAL A 182 -14.70 -2.55 15.26
CA VAL A 182 -15.51 -3.05 14.14
C VAL A 182 -14.67 -3.92 13.22
N SER A 183 -13.43 -3.52 12.90
CA SER A 183 -12.54 -4.30 12.02
C SER A 183 -12.25 -5.69 12.59
N PHE A 184 -12.01 -5.82 13.90
CA PHE A 184 -11.82 -7.13 14.54
C PHE A 184 -13.12 -7.94 14.61
N VAL A 185 -14.26 -7.33 14.93
CA VAL A 185 -15.56 -8.01 14.89
C VAL A 185 -15.83 -8.60 13.52
N LEU A 186 -15.55 -7.85 12.44
CA LEU A 186 -15.76 -8.32 11.07
C LEU A 186 -14.90 -9.53 10.72
N ILE A 187 -13.66 -9.63 11.24
CA ILE A 187 -12.83 -10.84 11.05
C ILE A 187 -13.55 -12.06 11.66
N PHE A 188 -14.02 -11.95 12.92
CA PHE A 188 -14.66 -13.06 13.60
C PHE A 188 -16.01 -13.43 12.98
N VAL A 189 -16.74 -12.45 12.46
CA VAL A 189 -18.08 -12.68 11.88
C VAL A 189 -18.01 -13.15 10.42
N ILE A 190 -17.04 -12.65 9.64
CA ILE A 190 -16.95 -12.94 8.20
C ILE A 190 -15.81 -13.92 7.90
N ASP A 191 -14.56 -13.57 8.24
CA ASP A 191 -13.39 -14.32 7.76
C ASP A 191 -13.23 -15.68 8.46
N PHE A 192 -13.36 -15.74 9.79
CA PHE A 192 -13.22 -17.01 10.53
C PHE A 192 -14.22 -18.09 10.13
N PRO A 193 -15.54 -17.79 10.01
CA PRO A 193 -16.51 -18.82 9.61
C PRO A 193 -16.33 -19.29 8.17
N ILE A 194 -15.81 -18.44 7.27
CA ILE A 194 -15.53 -18.80 5.89
C ILE A 194 -14.27 -19.64 5.83
N ALA A 195 -13.15 -19.16 6.40
CA ALA A 195 -11.86 -19.82 6.37
C ALA A 195 -11.88 -21.19 7.07
N GLY A 196 -12.66 -21.33 8.16
CA GLY A 196 -12.85 -22.60 8.86
C GLY A 196 -13.44 -23.73 8.03
N LYS A 197 -14.02 -23.41 6.84
CA LYS A 197 -14.49 -24.43 5.88
C LYS A 197 -13.40 -24.92 4.93
N PHE A 198 -12.29 -24.19 4.83
CA PHE A 198 -11.19 -24.50 3.92
C PHE A 198 -9.97 -25.04 4.64
N ALA A 199 -9.76 -24.65 5.90
CA ALA A 199 -8.61 -25.07 6.70
C ALA A 199 -8.93 -25.04 8.20
N ALA A 200 -8.18 -25.84 8.98
CA ALA A 200 -8.23 -25.77 10.43
C ALA A 200 -7.53 -24.50 10.92
N ILE A 201 -8.20 -23.72 11.77
CA ILE A 201 -7.66 -22.49 12.36
C ILE A 201 -7.33 -22.81 13.83
N LYS A 202 -6.09 -23.17 14.08
CA LYS A 202 -5.62 -23.55 15.41
C LYS A 202 -4.27 -22.90 15.69
N TRP A 203 -3.96 -22.64 16.96
CA TRP A 203 -2.63 -22.26 17.36
C TRP A 203 -1.70 -23.46 17.25
N ASN A 204 -0.66 -23.39 16.41
CA ASN A 204 0.32 -24.44 16.19
C ASN A 204 1.74 -23.86 16.13
N PHE A 205 2.26 -23.49 17.29
CA PHE A 205 3.59 -22.90 17.37
C PHE A 205 4.68 -23.98 17.30
N ARG A 206 5.48 -23.93 16.26
CA ARG A 206 6.66 -24.77 16.07
C ARG A 206 7.86 -23.88 15.76
N TRP A 207 8.79 -23.77 16.69
CA TRP A 207 9.95 -22.87 16.56
C TRP A 207 10.71 -23.04 15.24
N LYS A 208 10.94 -24.31 14.82
CA LYS A 208 11.61 -24.62 13.54
C LYS A 208 10.89 -24.01 12.35
N VAL A 209 9.58 -24.19 12.27
CA VAL A 209 8.74 -23.67 11.17
C VAL A 209 8.68 -22.15 11.20
N THR A 210 8.49 -21.57 12.38
CA THR A 210 8.47 -20.11 12.58
C THR A 210 9.77 -19.48 12.12
N LYS A 211 10.92 -20.08 12.47
CA LYS A 211 12.25 -19.64 12.05
C LYS A 211 12.45 -19.77 10.53
N GLU A 212 12.03 -20.88 9.94
CA GLU A 212 12.11 -21.08 8.48
C GLU A 212 11.26 -20.04 7.73
N LEU A 213 10.01 -19.81 8.15
CA LEU A 213 9.13 -18.80 7.56
C LEU A 213 9.71 -17.39 7.73
N PHE A 214 10.26 -17.08 8.89
CA PHE A 214 10.91 -15.79 9.13
C PHE A 214 11.99 -15.53 8.09
N PHE A 215 12.98 -16.42 7.94
CA PHE A 215 14.06 -16.22 6.98
C PHE A 215 13.60 -16.27 5.52
N ALA A 216 12.65 -17.15 5.20
CA ALA A 216 12.11 -17.26 3.85
C ALA A 216 11.37 -15.98 3.38
N CYS A 217 10.68 -15.30 4.29
CA CYS A 217 9.92 -14.10 3.99
C CYS A 217 10.73 -12.80 4.17
N THR A 218 11.90 -12.83 4.86
CA THR A 218 12.66 -11.63 5.23
C THR A 218 13.00 -10.75 4.03
N ALA A 219 13.45 -11.33 2.93
CA ALA A 219 13.83 -10.57 1.74
C ALA A 219 12.65 -9.77 1.15
N LEU A 220 11.48 -10.40 1.05
CA LEU A 220 10.25 -9.77 0.57
C LEU A 220 9.73 -8.75 1.58
N PHE A 221 9.82 -9.06 2.86
CA PHE A 221 9.46 -8.14 3.95
C PHE A 221 10.30 -6.87 3.89
N VAL A 222 11.63 -6.98 3.85
CA VAL A 222 12.53 -5.82 3.78
C VAL A 222 12.20 -4.95 2.57
N SER A 223 11.98 -5.54 1.41
CA SER A 223 11.60 -4.79 0.20
C SER A 223 10.29 -4.03 0.38
N SER A 224 9.25 -4.69 0.92
CA SER A 224 7.95 -4.07 1.17
C SER A 224 8.01 -2.99 2.25
N PHE A 225 8.78 -3.22 3.31
CA PHE A 225 8.98 -2.25 4.38
C PHE A 225 9.66 -0.97 3.88
N LEU A 226 10.74 -1.13 3.11
CA LEU A 226 11.45 0.00 2.52
C LEU A 226 10.60 0.73 1.49
N PHE A 227 9.77 0.01 0.72
CA PHE A 227 8.82 0.64 -0.20
C PHE A 227 7.87 1.60 0.53
N ILE A 228 7.22 1.14 1.60
CA ILE A 228 6.30 1.98 2.39
C ILE A 228 7.06 3.09 3.12
N TYR A 229 8.27 2.81 3.61
CA TYR A 229 9.12 3.84 4.24
C TYR A 229 9.42 4.99 3.26
N ILE A 230 9.88 4.69 2.04
CA ILE A 230 10.18 5.69 1.01
C ILE A 230 8.91 6.50 0.67
N HIS A 231 7.77 5.83 0.54
CA HIS A 231 6.48 6.45 0.25
C HIS A 231 6.03 7.42 1.37
N ASN A 232 6.31 7.08 2.61
CA ASN A 232 5.98 7.90 3.78
C ASN A 232 7.11 8.86 4.20
N ALA A 233 8.30 8.82 3.58
CA ALA A 233 9.44 9.66 3.97
C ALA A 233 9.11 11.16 4.05
N PRO A 234 8.35 11.76 3.09
CA PRO A 234 7.94 13.17 3.23
C PRO A 234 7.09 13.42 4.47
N LYS A 235 6.19 12.50 4.80
CA LYS A 235 5.29 12.62 5.97
C LYS A 235 6.07 12.54 7.28
N TYR A 236 7.03 11.59 7.38
CA TYR A 236 7.93 11.52 8.53
C TYR A 236 8.76 12.78 8.70
N ALA A 237 9.28 13.35 7.60
CA ALA A 237 10.02 14.59 7.63
C ALA A 237 9.13 15.76 8.08
N LEU A 238 7.92 15.88 7.54
CA LEU A 238 6.95 16.91 7.92
C LEU A 238 6.56 16.81 9.41
N THR A 239 6.25 15.61 9.90
CA THR A 239 5.96 15.39 11.32
C THR A 239 7.11 15.85 12.22
N ARG A 240 8.36 15.59 11.79
CA ARG A 240 9.54 15.96 12.58
C ARG A 240 9.76 17.46 12.67
N ILE A 241 9.43 18.22 11.62
CA ILE A 241 9.64 19.68 11.58
C ILE A 241 8.46 20.48 12.14
N SER A 242 7.24 19.94 12.08
CA SER A 242 6.03 20.62 12.58
C SER A 242 5.80 20.44 14.08
N GLY A 243 6.52 19.55 14.75
CA GLY A 243 6.31 19.25 16.16
C GLY A 243 4.91 18.75 16.43
N ASN A 244 4.12 19.48 17.23
CA ASN A 244 2.77 19.11 17.61
C ASN A 244 1.69 19.53 16.58
N ASP A 245 2.04 20.28 15.55
CA ASP A 245 1.09 20.68 14.51
C ASP A 245 0.96 19.59 13.43
N THR A 246 -0.09 18.81 13.53
CA THR A 246 -0.40 17.75 12.55
C THR A 246 -1.14 18.25 11.32
N SER A 247 -1.57 19.51 11.27
CA SER A 247 -2.36 20.08 10.15
C SER A 247 -1.63 20.02 8.81
N ILE A 248 -0.29 20.16 8.83
CA ILE A 248 0.57 20.05 7.65
C ILE A 248 0.49 18.65 6.99
N LEU A 249 0.22 17.61 7.78
CA LEU A 249 0.04 16.25 7.26
C LEU A 249 -1.28 16.10 6.50
N ALA A 250 -2.34 16.79 6.96
CA ALA A 250 -3.62 16.81 6.25
C ALA A 250 -3.46 17.49 4.88
N GLU A 251 -2.79 18.65 4.84
CA GLU A 251 -2.49 19.36 3.59
C GLU A 251 -1.66 18.49 2.65
N PHE A 252 -0.55 17.94 3.15
CA PHE A 252 0.30 17.07 2.34
C PHE A 252 -0.45 15.83 1.82
N ASN A 253 -1.26 15.18 2.65
CA ASN A 253 -2.03 14.01 2.21
C ASN A 253 -3.07 14.37 1.15
N ALA A 254 -3.75 15.52 1.29
CA ALA A 254 -4.71 15.99 0.27
C ALA A 254 -4.01 16.26 -1.08
N LEU A 255 -2.84 16.92 -1.06
CA LEU A 255 -2.02 17.15 -2.25
C LEU A 255 -1.44 15.83 -2.84
N PHE A 256 -1.17 14.85 -1.99
CA PHE A 256 -0.55 13.59 -2.38
C PHE A 256 -1.53 12.57 -2.99
N MET A 257 -2.82 12.65 -2.65
CA MET A 257 -3.83 11.70 -3.11
C MET A 257 -3.92 11.55 -4.64
N PRO A 258 -3.82 12.61 -5.46
CA PRO A 258 -3.84 12.47 -6.92
C PRO A 258 -2.69 11.63 -7.50
N VAL A 259 -1.56 11.50 -6.78
CA VAL A 259 -0.43 10.64 -7.20
C VAL A 259 -0.89 9.19 -7.41
N PHE A 260 -1.80 8.74 -6.55
CA PHE A 260 -2.36 7.40 -6.61
C PHE A 260 -3.11 7.12 -7.93
N VAL A 261 -3.73 8.15 -8.51
CA VAL A 261 -4.45 8.02 -9.80
C VAL A 261 -3.49 7.66 -10.93
N VAL A 262 -2.30 8.30 -10.97
CA VAL A 262 -1.26 7.99 -11.97
C VAL A 262 -0.79 6.54 -11.85
N ASP A 263 -0.52 6.09 -10.61
CA ASP A 263 -0.09 4.71 -10.35
C ASP A 263 -1.17 3.68 -10.72
N LEU A 264 -2.43 3.97 -10.42
CA LEU A 264 -3.57 3.12 -10.77
C LEU A 264 -3.69 2.91 -12.29
N PHE A 265 -3.68 3.99 -13.07
CA PHE A 265 -3.77 3.92 -14.53
C PHE A 265 -2.55 3.23 -15.15
N ALA A 266 -1.35 3.54 -14.66
CA ALA A 266 -0.13 2.85 -15.08
C ALA A 266 -0.20 1.34 -14.77
N GLY A 267 -0.70 0.98 -13.59
CA GLY A 267 -0.91 -0.41 -13.17
C GLY A 267 -1.89 -1.17 -14.06
N PHE A 268 -3.00 -0.56 -14.48
CA PHE A 268 -3.94 -1.19 -15.42
C PHE A 268 -3.29 -1.50 -16.76
N THR A 269 -2.59 -0.53 -17.35
CA THR A 269 -1.92 -0.75 -18.63
C THR A 269 -0.81 -1.81 -18.50
N MET A 270 -0.08 -1.81 -17.40
CA MET A 270 0.99 -2.77 -17.13
C MET A 270 0.48 -4.22 -17.10
N ARG A 271 -0.62 -4.49 -16.39
CA ARG A 271 -1.19 -5.85 -16.27
C ARG A 271 -1.51 -6.46 -17.63
N MET A 272 -1.99 -5.65 -18.59
CA MET A 272 -2.32 -6.12 -19.94
C MET A 272 -1.08 -6.57 -20.74
N TRP A 273 0.08 -5.94 -20.51
CA TRP A 273 1.30 -6.18 -21.27
C TRP A 273 2.28 -7.14 -20.60
N LEU A 274 2.19 -7.31 -19.29
CA LEU A 274 3.13 -8.12 -18.51
C LEU A 274 3.22 -9.56 -19.03
N THR A 275 2.09 -10.20 -19.29
CA THR A 275 2.03 -11.57 -19.82
C THR A 275 2.67 -11.65 -21.20
N ARG A 276 2.40 -10.67 -22.09
CA ARG A 276 3.01 -10.63 -23.43
C ARG A 276 4.51 -10.43 -23.36
N MET A 277 5.00 -9.58 -22.47
CA MET A 277 6.42 -9.38 -22.23
C MET A 277 7.11 -10.67 -21.77
N ALA A 278 6.48 -11.44 -20.89
CA ALA A 278 7.00 -12.71 -20.44
C ALA A 278 7.08 -13.73 -21.60
N VAL A 279 6.08 -13.77 -22.48
CA VAL A 279 6.10 -14.62 -23.71
C VAL A 279 7.24 -14.20 -24.63
N TYR A 280 7.36 -12.92 -25.01
CA TYR A 280 8.44 -12.44 -25.86
C TYR A 280 9.84 -12.74 -25.30
N HIS A 281 9.98 -12.66 -23.97
CA HIS A 281 11.23 -13.02 -23.31
C HIS A 281 11.54 -14.52 -23.46
N ASN A 282 10.55 -15.39 -23.24
CA ASN A 282 10.72 -16.85 -23.35
C ASN A 282 10.97 -17.29 -24.80
N ASP A 283 10.35 -16.62 -25.78
CA ASP A 283 10.52 -16.89 -27.22
C ASP A 283 11.83 -16.30 -27.78
N GLY A 284 12.59 -15.54 -26.97
CA GLY A 284 13.83 -14.88 -27.42
C GLY A 284 13.59 -13.65 -28.32
N ASP A 285 12.35 -13.20 -28.49
CA ASP A 285 12.01 -12.02 -29.29
C ASP A 285 12.34 -10.70 -28.56
N CYS A 286 13.62 -10.39 -28.56
CA CYS A 286 14.15 -9.14 -27.97
C CYS A 286 13.59 -7.88 -28.64
N GLY A 287 13.19 -7.97 -29.92
CA GLY A 287 12.64 -6.83 -30.68
C GLY A 287 11.28 -6.41 -30.14
N SER A 288 10.32 -7.35 -30.11
CA SER A 288 8.96 -7.12 -29.60
C SER A 288 8.98 -6.80 -28.11
N PHE A 289 9.87 -7.43 -27.32
CA PHE A 289 10.06 -7.11 -25.91
C PHE A 289 10.43 -5.63 -25.69
N LYS A 290 11.48 -5.15 -26.39
CA LYS A 290 11.91 -3.75 -26.32
C LYS A 290 10.85 -2.76 -26.83
N LYS A 291 10.17 -3.10 -27.94
CA LYS A 291 9.09 -2.29 -28.51
C LYS A 291 7.94 -2.11 -27.49
N THR A 292 7.62 -3.19 -26.76
CA THR A 292 6.58 -3.15 -25.71
C THR A 292 6.98 -2.25 -24.54
N ILE A 293 8.22 -2.34 -24.06
CA ILE A 293 8.74 -1.44 -23.01
C ILE A 293 8.65 0.02 -23.46
N ASN A 294 9.12 0.34 -24.67
CA ASN A 294 9.08 1.71 -25.17
C ASN A 294 7.66 2.24 -25.33
N LYS A 295 6.71 1.39 -25.75
CA LYS A 295 5.29 1.75 -25.82
C LYS A 295 4.73 2.06 -24.43
N GLN A 296 5.05 1.25 -23.42
CA GLN A 296 4.63 1.49 -22.04
C GLN A 296 5.25 2.77 -21.48
N LEU A 297 6.52 3.03 -21.72
CA LEU A 297 7.17 4.29 -21.36
C LEU A 297 6.46 5.49 -21.99
N GLY A 298 6.08 5.40 -23.27
CA GLY A 298 5.32 6.44 -23.94
C GLY A 298 3.98 6.70 -23.28
N VAL A 299 3.24 5.65 -22.90
CA VAL A 299 1.97 5.76 -22.17
C VAL A 299 2.17 6.40 -20.80
N ILE A 300 3.16 5.92 -20.02
CA ILE A 300 3.47 6.47 -18.69
C ILE A 300 3.84 7.96 -18.81
N THR A 301 4.71 8.32 -19.76
CA THR A 301 5.13 9.71 -19.97
C THR A 301 3.93 10.58 -20.36
N GLY A 302 3.09 10.13 -21.29
CA GLY A 302 1.89 10.85 -21.72
C GLY A 302 0.91 11.07 -20.55
N LEU A 303 0.62 10.04 -19.76
CA LEU A 303 -0.21 10.15 -18.56
C LEU A 303 0.39 11.10 -17.52
N THR A 304 1.71 11.01 -17.30
CA THR A 304 2.41 11.88 -16.34
C THR A 304 2.32 13.35 -16.76
N VAL A 305 2.63 13.66 -18.02
CA VAL A 305 2.57 15.04 -18.55
C VAL A 305 1.13 15.58 -18.49
N LEU A 306 0.14 14.77 -18.85
CA LEU A 306 -1.26 15.17 -18.77
C LEU A 306 -1.68 15.43 -17.32
N SER A 307 -1.28 14.56 -16.38
CA SER A 307 -1.58 14.73 -14.97
C SER A 307 -0.85 15.94 -14.37
N MET A 308 0.40 16.20 -14.76
CA MET A 308 1.15 17.39 -14.36
C MET A 308 0.45 18.66 -14.81
N ALA A 309 0.05 18.75 -16.09
CA ALA A 309 -0.68 19.90 -16.63
C ALA A 309 -2.03 20.08 -15.93
N GLY A 310 -2.81 18.99 -15.79
CA GLY A 310 -4.10 19.04 -15.10
C GLY A 310 -3.99 19.52 -13.66
N MET A 311 -3.04 18.96 -12.89
CA MET A 311 -2.85 19.33 -11.48
C MET A 311 -2.21 20.69 -11.28
N PHE A 312 -1.42 21.18 -12.21
CA PHE A 312 -0.87 22.53 -12.16
C PHE A 312 -1.97 23.59 -12.25
N PHE A 313 -2.91 23.43 -13.21
CA PHE A 313 -3.98 24.41 -13.44
C PHE A 313 -5.22 24.18 -12.58
N LEU A 314 -5.59 22.93 -12.35
CA LEU A 314 -6.85 22.56 -11.69
C LEU A 314 -6.65 22.02 -10.26
N GLY A 315 -5.42 21.72 -9.84
CA GLY A 315 -5.14 21.10 -8.56
C GLY A 315 -5.63 21.93 -7.38
N GLY A 316 -5.28 23.20 -7.31
CA GLY A 316 -5.73 24.11 -6.26
C GLY A 316 -7.25 24.16 -6.14
N PRO A 317 -7.99 24.60 -7.18
CA PRO A 317 -9.45 24.68 -7.15
C PRO A 317 -10.14 23.35 -6.84
N VAL A 318 -9.72 22.27 -7.51
CA VAL A 318 -10.39 20.96 -7.36
C VAL A 318 -10.14 20.36 -5.98
N LEU A 319 -8.89 20.37 -5.49
CA LEU A 319 -8.57 19.81 -4.19
C LEU A 319 -9.19 20.64 -3.05
N THR A 320 -9.20 21.97 -3.18
CA THR A 320 -9.86 22.85 -2.22
C THR A 320 -11.37 22.55 -2.16
N ALA A 321 -12.02 22.37 -3.31
CA ALA A 321 -13.44 22.03 -3.35
C ALA A 321 -13.74 20.63 -2.76
N ILE A 322 -12.86 19.65 -2.99
CA ILE A 322 -13.05 18.27 -2.48
C ILE A 322 -12.81 18.20 -0.97
N TYR A 323 -11.72 18.80 -0.50
CA TYR A 323 -11.28 18.65 0.90
C TYR A 323 -11.77 19.76 1.84
N GLY A 324 -12.34 20.84 1.31
CA GLY A 324 -12.83 21.95 2.13
C GLY A 324 -11.71 22.73 2.86
N ILE A 325 -10.47 22.57 2.45
CA ILE A 325 -9.29 23.25 3.01
C ILE A 325 -8.59 24.02 1.89
N ASP A 326 -8.04 25.19 2.23
CA ASP A 326 -7.33 26.00 1.25
C ASP A 326 -6.02 25.31 0.83
N LEU A 327 -5.94 24.97 -0.47
CA LEU A 327 -4.80 24.30 -1.11
C LEU A 327 -4.29 25.10 -2.32
N TYR A 328 -4.64 26.40 -2.42
CA TYR A 328 -4.06 27.30 -3.41
C TYR A 328 -2.58 27.58 -3.09
N GLY A 329 -1.82 27.96 -4.11
CA GLY A 329 -0.37 28.25 -3.95
C GLY A 329 0.53 27.01 -3.94
N HIS A 330 -0.05 25.80 -4.13
CA HIS A 330 0.68 24.54 -4.19
C HIS A 330 0.88 24.01 -5.62
N GLU A 331 0.75 24.84 -6.67
CA GLU A 331 0.80 24.43 -8.07
C GLU A 331 2.10 23.67 -8.40
N TRP A 332 3.23 24.19 -7.96
CA TRP A 332 4.54 23.56 -8.15
C TRP A 332 4.69 22.25 -7.34
N THR A 333 4.11 22.21 -6.16
CA THR A 333 4.07 20.99 -5.34
C THR A 333 3.24 19.91 -6.05
N ASN A 334 2.07 20.27 -6.58
CA ASN A 334 1.21 19.37 -7.35
C ASN A 334 1.92 18.82 -8.60
N LEU A 335 2.60 19.70 -9.34
CA LEU A 335 3.39 19.31 -10.52
C LEU A 335 4.47 18.30 -10.16
N LEU A 336 5.24 18.54 -9.09
CA LEU A 336 6.30 17.64 -8.62
C LEU A 336 5.74 16.33 -8.08
N LEU A 337 4.59 16.33 -7.41
CA LEU A 337 3.93 15.11 -6.95
C LEU A 337 3.48 14.25 -8.13
N MET A 338 2.92 14.85 -9.19
CA MET A 338 2.56 14.11 -10.41
C MET A 338 3.80 13.55 -11.13
N LEU A 339 4.89 14.31 -11.19
CA LEU A 339 6.18 13.81 -11.69
C LEU A 339 6.64 12.60 -10.89
N SER A 340 6.52 12.68 -9.56
CA SER A 340 6.87 11.55 -8.69
C SER A 340 6.01 10.32 -8.98
N GLY A 341 4.70 10.47 -9.20
CA GLY A 341 3.80 9.37 -9.63
C GLY A 341 4.26 8.73 -10.95
N GLY A 342 4.68 9.55 -11.92
CA GLY A 342 5.28 9.06 -13.16
C GLY A 342 6.56 8.27 -12.94
N LEU A 343 7.45 8.74 -12.05
CA LEU A 343 8.68 8.03 -11.69
C LEU A 343 8.37 6.68 -10.99
N VAL A 344 7.32 6.64 -10.14
CA VAL A 344 6.81 5.42 -9.53
C VAL A 344 6.37 4.42 -10.61
N ALA A 345 5.61 4.85 -11.59
CA ALA A 345 5.17 4.01 -12.70
C ALA A 345 6.36 3.50 -13.55
N VAL A 346 7.37 4.35 -13.78
CA VAL A 346 8.60 3.97 -14.51
C VAL A 346 9.38 2.90 -13.76
N TYR A 347 9.64 3.07 -12.46
CA TYR A 347 10.37 2.02 -11.73
C TYR A 347 9.57 0.72 -11.65
N THR A 348 8.25 0.78 -11.49
CA THR A 348 7.38 -0.40 -11.48
C THR A 348 7.47 -1.17 -12.80
N LEU A 349 7.54 -0.46 -13.95
CA LEU A 349 7.79 -1.09 -15.25
C LEU A 349 9.12 -1.87 -15.25
N TYR A 350 10.21 -1.24 -14.84
CA TYR A 350 11.53 -1.88 -14.85
C TYR A 350 11.69 -2.95 -13.77
N GLU A 351 11.01 -2.82 -12.63
CA GLU A 351 10.91 -3.87 -11.61
C GLU A 351 10.28 -5.14 -12.21
N ASN A 352 9.17 -5.01 -12.95
CA ASN A 352 8.54 -6.13 -13.64
C ASN A 352 9.48 -6.75 -14.69
N VAL A 353 10.29 -5.95 -15.41
CA VAL A 353 11.33 -6.47 -16.30
C VAL A 353 12.32 -7.33 -15.51
N ILE A 354 12.82 -6.86 -14.36
CA ILE A 354 13.76 -7.60 -13.51
C ILE A 354 13.14 -8.91 -12.99
N ILE A 355 11.85 -8.90 -12.67
CA ILE A 355 11.10 -10.09 -12.24
C ILE A 355 11.02 -11.12 -13.37
N ILE A 356 10.76 -10.70 -14.62
CA ILE A 356 10.77 -11.58 -15.81
C ILE A 356 12.12 -12.27 -15.95
N TYR A 357 13.22 -11.55 -15.71
CA TYR A 357 14.58 -12.11 -15.69
C TYR A 357 14.90 -12.94 -14.43
N ARG A 358 13.95 -13.12 -13.50
CA ARG A 358 14.09 -13.86 -12.22
C ARG A 358 15.24 -13.35 -11.33
N LYS A 359 15.48 -12.03 -11.33
CA LYS A 359 16.56 -11.38 -10.56
C LYS A 359 16.04 -10.41 -9.49
N GLN A 360 14.89 -10.69 -8.93
CA GLN A 360 14.18 -9.84 -7.96
C GLN A 360 14.98 -9.48 -6.70
N ASN A 361 15.98 -10.30 -6.31
CA ASN A 361 16.80 -9.99 -5.13
C ASN A 361 17.57 -8.67 -5.25
N ILE A 362 17.81 -8.19 -6.49
CA ILE A 362 18.50 -6.91 -6.73
C ILE A 362 17.59 -5.73 -6.35
N SER A 363 16.28 -5.91 -6.39
CA SER A 363 15.30 -4.89 -5.96
C SER A 363 15.54 -4.46 -4.51
N ILE A 364 16.01 -5.36 -3.64
CA ILE A 364 16.34 -5.04 -2.25
C ILE A 364 17.45 -3.99 -2.19
N VAL A 365 18.52 -4.18 -2.97
CA VAL A 365 19.67 -3.26 -2.98
C VAL A 365 19.23 -1.87 -3.44
N ILE A 366 18.44 -1.81 -4.52
CA ILE A 366 17.93 -0.54 -5.05
C ILE A 366 17.04 0.16 -4.01
N ASN A 367 16.16 -0.60 -3.35
CA ASN A 367 15.27 -0.05 -2.31
C ASN A 367 16.04 0.42 -1.08
N VAL A 368 17.11 -0.29 -0.64
CA VAL A 368 17.98 0.15 0.45
C VAL A 368 18.68 1.46 0.08
N VAL A 369 19.30 1.55 -1.08
CA VAL A 369 19.96 2.79 -1.55
C VAL A 369 18.96 3.94 -1.59
N THR A 370 17.76 3.71 -2.14
CA THR A 370 16.72 4.73 -2.21
C THR A 370 16.26 5.17 -0.82
N ALA A 371 16.09 4.22 0.11
CA ALA A 371 15.68 4.54 1.49
C ALA A 371 16.72 5.37 2.23
N VAL A 372 18.02 5.08 2.04
CA VAL A 372 19.11 5.88 2.58
C VAL A 372 19.08 7.29 1.99
N VAL A 373 18.92 7.41 0.66
CA VAL A 373 18.80 8.73 0.00
C VAL A 373 17.59 9.49 0.55
N ALA A 374 16.43 8.85 0.69
CA ALA A 374 15.24 9.47 1.26
C ALA A 374 15.47 9.94 2.71
N ALA A 375 16.08 9.09 3.56
CA ALA A 375 16.38 9.42 4.95
C ALA A 375 17.30 10.63 5.10
N VAL A 376 18.31 10.75 4.22
CA VAL A 376 19.31 11.82 4.28
C VAL A 376 18.79 13.13 3.67
N ILE A 377 18.03 13.07 2.57
CA ILE A 377 17.70 14.26 1.77
C ILE A 377 16.36 14.87 2.13
N VAL A 378 15.34 14.04 2.44
CA VAL A 378 13.96 14.55 2.58
C VAL A 378 13.82 15.47 3.79
N THR A 379 14.38 15.10 4.94
CA THR A 379 14.26 15.93 6.16
C THR A 379 14.92 17.29 6.04
N PRO A 380 16.19 17.45 5.59
CA PRO A 380 16.78 18.75 5.38
C PRO A 380 16.02 19.63 4.39
N LEU A 381 15.53 19.06 3.29
CA LEU A 381 14.75 19.81 2.31
C LEU A 381 13.38 20.23 2.87
N ALA A 382 12.74 19.37 3.65
CA ALA A 382 11.50 19.71 4.36
C ALA A 382 11.73 20.86 5.35
N SER A 383 12.82 20.84 6.11
CA SER A 383 13.19 21.93 7.03
C SER A 383 13.42 23.25 6.30
N TRP A 384 13.88 23.22 5.04
CA TRP A 384 14.14 24.43 4.25
C TRP A 384 12.86 25.06 3.68
N LYS A 385 11.94 24.26 3.11
CA LYS A 385 10.73 24.77 2.41
C LYS A 385 9.44 23.98 2.72
N GLY A 386 9.32 23.38 3.90
CA GLY A 386 8.11 22.70 4.32
C GLY A 386 7.63 21.63 3.33
N ILE A 387 6.36 21.68 2.97
CA ILE A 387 5.72 20.72 2.03
C ILE A 387 6.44 20.65 0.68
N TYR A 388 6.81 21.82 0.12
CA TYR A 388 7.51 21.88 -1.17
C TYR A 388 8.87 21.17 -1.09
N GLY A 389 9.65 21.44 -0.04
CA GLY A 389 10.95 20.81 0.17
C GLY A 389 10.85 19.29 0.38
N ALA A 390 9.88 18.86 1.17
CA ALA A 390 9.60 17.44 1.35
C ALA A 390 9.25 16.74 0.01
N THR A 391 8.47 17.41 -0.83
CA THR A 391 8.11 16.93 -2.17
C THR A 391 9.31 16.83 -3.09
N VAL A 392 10.18 17.85 -3.12
CA VAL A 392 11.43 17.80 -3.89
C VAL A 392 12.29 16.61 -3.47
N GLY A 393 12.47 16.40 -2.16
CA GLY A 393 13.20 15.25 -1.62
C GLY A 393 12.60 13.90 -2.05
N TYR A 394 11.28 13.81 -2.07
CA TYR A 394 10.56 12.62 -2.54
C TYR A 394 10.76 12.36 -4.04
N VAL A 395 10.73 13.41 -4.87
CA VAL A 395 11.02 13.30 -6.32
C VAL A 395 12.45 12.81 -6.53
N ILE A 396 13.45 13.37 -5.81
CA ILE A 396 14.85 12.91 -5.90
C ILE A 396 14.98 11.44 -5.52
N ALA A 397 14.37 11.00 -4.43
CA ALA A 397 14.40 9.61 -4.00
C ALA A 397 13.79 8.67 -5.07
N ASN A 398 12.63 9.04 -5.65
CA ASN A 398 12.01 8.25 -6.71
C ASN A 398 12.80 8.30 -8.04
N ALA A 399 13.48 9.40 -8.35
CA ALA A 399 14.37 9.48 -9.51
C ALA A 399 15.58 8.54 -9.37
N VAL A 400 16.20 8.49 -8.18
CA VAL A 400 17.27 7.54 -7.86
C VAL A 400 16.76 6.11 -8.00
N ARG A 401 15.56 5.83 -7.50
CA ARG A 401 14.93 4.51 -7.60
C ARG A 401 14.67 4.11 -9.05
N ALA A 402 14.02 4.98 -9.82
CA ALA A 402 13.72 4.74 -11.23
C ALA A 402 15.00 4.55 -12.07
N GLY A 403 16.03 5.37 -11.81
CA GLY A 403 17.34 5.24 -12.43
C GLY A 403 18.03 3.92 -12.11
N GLY A 404 17.99 3.50 -10.84
CA GLY A 404 18.55 2.21 -10.40
C GLY A 404 17.89 1.02 -11.10
N TYR A 405 16.54 0.97 -11.10
CA TYR A 405 15.80 -0.07 -11.80
C TYR A 405 16.03 -0.06 -13.32
N TYR A 406 16.07 1.13 -13.95
CA TYR A 406 16.39 1.27 -15.38
C TYR A 406 17.77 0.71 -15.73
N ILE A 407 18.81 1.12 -14.99
CA ILE A 407 20.20 0.68 -15.24
C ILE A 407 20.32 -0.84 -15.13
N VAL A 408 19.77 -1.41 -14.05
CA VAL A 408 19.79 -2.85 -13.80
C VAL A 408 19.03 -3.62 -14.88
N ALA A 409 17.82 -3.20 -15.23
CA ALA A 409 17.02 -3.81 -16.28
C ALA A 409 17.74 -3.76 -17.63
N LYS A 410 18.38 -2.64 -17.97
CA LYS A 410 19.16 -2.48 -19.20
C LYS A 410 20.36 -3.45 -19.26
N ILE A 411 21.08 -3.62 -18.14
CA ILE A 411 22.18 -4.59 -18.04
C ILE A 411 21.70 -6.00 -18.35
N PHE A 412 20.55 -6.42 -17.81
CA PHE A 412 20.01 -7.77 -18.07
C PHE A 412 19.51 -7.92 -19.51
N MET A 413 18.87 -6.90 -20.07
CA MET A 413 18.46 -6.92 -21.49
C MET A 413 19.64 -7.04 -22.44
N ILE A 414 20.81 -6.43 -22.13
CA ILE A 414 22.04 -6.55 -22.94
C ILE A 414 22.66 -7.94 -22.76
N LYS A 415 22.76 -8.44 -21.52
CA LYS A 415 23.35 -9.77 -21.25
C LYS A 415 22.49 -10.92 -21.78
N GLY A 416 21.16 -10.77 -21.78
CA GLY A 416 20.25 -11.75 -22.37
C GLY A 416 20.41 -11.92 -23.88
N ARG A 417 20.78 -10.85 -24.60
CA ARG A 417 21.11 -10.91 -26.05
C ARG A 417 22.33 -11.74 -26.37
N LYS A 418 23.26 -11.92 -25.44
CA LYS A 418 24.53 -12.69 -25.69
C LYS A 418 24.37 -14.20 -25.47
N LYS A 419 23.17 -14.66 -25.00
CA LYS A 419 22.91 -16.07 -24.73
C LYS A 419 21.98 -16.74 -25.77
N VAL A 420 21.45 -15.95 -26.70
CA VAL A 420 20.72 -16.40 -27.90
C VAL A 420 21.64 -16.22 -29.12
#